data_8cd06a2bfbc806372cdbff27ac43cd23
#
_entry.id   8cd06a2bfbc806372cdbff27ac43cd23
#
_cell.length_a   1.000
_cell.length_b   1.000
_cell.length_c   1.000
_cell.angle_alpha   90.00
_cell.angle_beta   90.00
_cell.angle_gamma   90.00
#
_symmetry.space_group_name_H-M   'P 1'
#
loop_
_entity.id
_entity.type
_entity.pdbx_description
1 polymer ?
#
loop_
_entity_poly.entity_id
_entity_poly.type
_entity_poly.pdbx_seq_one_letter_code
_entity_poly.pdbx_strand_id
1 'polypeptide(L)'
;MVVPCILYEWLHSESMKLSEYAEREGIKYRAAYNRFKAGKITGAFQNEHGRIVIPDPQEELRGRAAIYARVSSPGQKDDLERQVERLKEFATARGLVIDQVVAEVASGVKDDRPKLTRLLTTNADSWGTLVVEHKDRLTRVGFQWFPTLLGVQGKDILVANEAAESDEGRMQDIFSILYSYAASEYGRRGAKNRAERAARELSADG
;
A
#
# COMPACT_ATOMS: atom_id res chain seq x y z
N MET A 1 11.25 -24.30 31.96
CA MET A 1 11.50 -23.06 31.19
C MET A 1 10.23 -22.79 30.46
N VAL A 2 9.39 -21.85 30.96
CA VAL A 2 8.05 -21.57 30.46
C VAL A 2 8.20 -20.62 29.25
N VAL A 3 7.87 -21.10 28.08
CA VAL A 3 7.80 -20.26 26.86
C VAL A 3 6.63 -19.28 27.05
N PRO A 4 6.84 -17.97 26.90
CA PRO A 4 5.77 -17.00 27.17
C PRO A 4 4.60 -17.16 26.19
N CYS A 5 3.39 -17.11 26.73
CA CYS A 5 2.09 -17.29 26.09
C CYS A 5 1.84 -16.41 24.84
N ILE A 6 2.64 -15.38 24.66
CA ILE A 6 2.54 -14.41 23.53
C ILE A 6 2.91 -15.06 22.17
N LEU A 7 3.77 -16.08 22.16
CA LEU A 7 4.09 -16.83 20.93
C LEU A 7 2.97 -17.78 20.50
N TYR A 8 2.05 -18.13 21.39
CA TYR A 8 0.98 -19.07 21.09
C TYR A 8 -0.24 -18.40 20.42
N GLU A 9 -0.48 -17.12 20.69
CA GLU A 9 -1.55 -16.36 20.03
C GLU A 9 -1.21 -16.02 18.56
N TRP A 10 0.08 -15.82 18.23
CA TRP A 10 0.54 -15.58 16.87
C TRP A 10 0.43 -16.82 15.96
N LEU A 11 0.44 -18.04 16.53
CA LEU A 11 0.31 -19.28 15.78
C LEU A 11 -1.14 -19.68 15.46
N HIS A 12 -2.13 -18.93 15.98
CA HIS A 12 -3.56 -19.27 15.84
C HIS A 12 -4.34 -18.23 15.02
N SER A 13 -3.71 -17.16 14.58
CA SER A 13 -4.29 -16.14 13.74
C SER A 13 -4.15 -16.57 12.26
N GLU A 14 -5.28 -17.05 11.73
CA GLU A 14 -5.60 -17.12 10.30
C GLU A 14 -4.93 -18.19 9.42
N SER A 15 -4.79 -19.38 9.96
CA SER A 15 -4.61 -20.57 9.15
C SER A 15 -5.94 -21.01 8.54
N MET A 16 -5.95 -21.28 7.25
CA MET A 16 -7.13 -21.77 6.55
C MET A 16 -7.42 -23.22 6.94
N LYS A 17 -8.71 -23.53 7.16
CA LYS A 17 -9.14 -24.93 7.32
C LYS A 17 -9.17 -25.65 5.97
N LEU A 18 -9.05 -26.96 6.01
CA LEU A 18 -9.16 -27.77 4.77
C LEU A 18 -10.50 -27.60 4.04
N SER A 19 -11.60 -27.30 4.78
CA SER A 19 -12.90 -27.00 4.17
C SER A 19 -12.87 -25.69 3.37
N GLU A 20 -12.26 -24.64 3.94
CA GLU A 20 -12.12 -23.33 3.29
C GLU A 20 -11.21 -23.42 2.05
N TYR A 21 -10.12 -24.20 2.17
CA TYR A 21 -9.28 -24.52 1.01
C TYR A 21 -10.06 -25.23 -0.10
N ALA A 22 -10.90 -26.21 0.25
CA ALA A 22 -11.71 -26.93 -0.72
C ALA A 22 -12.69 -26.01 -1.46
N GLU A 23 -13.35 -25.10 -0.74
CA GLU A 23 -14.24 -24.09 -1.32
C GLU A 23 -13.49 -23.13 -2.24
N ARG A 24 -12.34 -22.60 -1.81
CA ARG A 24 -11.50 -21.70 -2.60
C ARG A 24 -11.01 -22.34 -3.91
N GLU A 25 -10.63 -23.62 -3.85
CA GLU A 25 -10.18 -24.39 -5.02
C GLU A 25 -11.33 -24.95 -5.87
N GLY A 26 -12.59 -24.76 -5.47
CA GLY A 26 -13.76 -25.31 -6.17
C GLY A 26 -13.80 -26.83 -6.17
N ILE A 27 -13.22 -27.50 -5.17
CA ILE A 27 -13.16 -28.97 -5.08
C ILE A 27 -13.94 -29.50 -3.86
N LYS A 28 -14.32 -30.77 -3.90
CA LYS A 28 -14.94 -31.41 -2.73
C LYS A 28 -13.91 -31.64 -1.62
N TYR A 29 -14.34 -31.57 -0.36
CA TYR A 29 -13.51 -31.80 0.83
C TYR A 29 -12.63 -33.05 0.73
N ARG A 30 -13.21 -34.16 0.23
CA ARG A 30 -12.46 -35.43 0.05
C ARG A 30 -11.29 -35.30 -0.93
N ALA A 31 -11.45 -34.50 -1.97
CA ALA A 31 -10.37 -34.23 -2.93
C ALA A 31 -9.26 -33.38 -2.29
N ALA A 32 -9.63 -32.35 -1.51
CA ALA A 32 -8.69 -31.57 -0.73
C ALA A 32 -7.92 -32.45 0.28
N TYR A 33 -8.60 -33.33 0.99
CA TYR A 33 -7.98 -34.27 1.92
C TYR A 33 -6.98 -35.20 1.23
N ASN A 34 -7.32 -35.72 0.05
CA ASN A 34 -6.40 -36.55 -0.73
C ASN A 34 -5.18 -35.75 -1.22
N ARG A 35 -5.35 -34.48 -1.60
CA ARG A 35 -4.22 -33.59 -1.93
C ARG A 35 -3.32 -33.36 -0.72
N PHE A 36 -3.88 -33.14 0.47
CA PHE A 36 -3.13 -33.01 1.70
C PHE A 36 -2.31 -34.27 2.00
N LYS A 37 -2.95 -35.45 1.99
CA LYS A 37 -2.27 -36.74 2.20
C LYS A 37 -1.17 -37.03 1.18
N ALA A 38 -1.31 -36.55 -0.03
CA ALA A 38 -0.31 -36.67 -1.09
C ALA A 38 0.81 -35.61 -1.01
N GLY A 39 0.82 -34.73 0.01
CA GLY A 39 1.81 -33.66 0.14
C GLY A 39 1.71 -32.56 -0.93
N LYS A 40 0.54 -32.45 -1.61
CA LYS A 40 0.32 -31.52 -2.72
C LYS A 40 -0.17 -30.13 -2.27
N ILE A 41 -0.34 -29.90 -0.97
CA ILE A 41 -0.69 -28.61 -0.40
C ILE A 41 0.53 -28.09 0.35
N THR A 42 1.19 -27.11 -0.21
CA THR A 42 2.43 -26.54 0.32
C THR A 42 2.23 -26.00 1.74
N GLY A 43 3.10 -26.36 2.68
CA GLY A 43 3.06 -25.88 4.06
C GLY A 43 1.94 -26.45 4.92
N ALA A 44 1.01 -27.25 4.36
CA ALA A 44 -0.06 -27.85 5.15
C ALA A 44 0.46 -28.90 6.11
N PHE A 45 0.00 -28.84 7.35
CA PHE A 45 0.36 -29.80 8.40
C PHE A 45 -0.86 -30.18 9.25
N GLN A 46 -0.74 -31.27 9.99
CA GLN A 46 -1.75 -31.68 10.97
C GLN A 46 -1.22 -31.30 12.36
N ASN A 47 -2.00 -30.48 13.10
CA ASN A 47 -1.62 -30.09 14.45
C ASN A 47 -1.85 -31.22 15.47
N GLU A 48 -1.41 -31.03 16.71
CA GLU A 48 -1.54 -31.98 17.82
C GLU A 48 -2.98 -32.43 18.12
N HIS A 49 -3.98 -31.61 17.72
CA HIS A 49 -5.41 -31.92 17.87
C HIS A 49 -5.99 -32.63 16.63
N GLY A 50 -5.17 -33.08 15.69
CA GLY A 50 -5.59 -33.76 14.47
C GLY A 50 -6.23 -32.86 13.39
N ARG A 51 -6.26 -31.54 13.60
CA ARG A 51 -6.78 -30.57 12.61
C ARG A 51 -5.75 -30.28 11.53
N ILE A 52 -6.18 -30.33 10.27
CA ILE A 52 -5.35 -29.92 9.14
C ILE A 52 -5.35 -28.40 9.07
N VAL A 53 -4.16 -27.84 9.10
CA VAL A 53 -3.86 -26.40 9.07
C VAL A 53 -3.14 -26.14 7.75
N ILE A 54 -3.64 -25.20 7.00
CA ILE A 54 -3.03 -24.76 5.74
C ILE A 54 -2.63 -23.30 5.91
N PRO A 55 -1.33 -22.97 5.86
CA PRO A 55 -0.89 -21.58 5.86
C PRO A 55 -1.56 -20.83 4.69
N ASP A 56 -2.10 -19.65 4.95
CA ASP A 56 -2.56 -18.79 3.87
C ASP A 56 -1.37 -17.98 3.36
N PRO A 57 -0.93 -18.19 2.09
CA PRO A 57 0.15 -17.39 1.53
C PRO A 57 -0.13 -15.88 1.53
N GLN A 58 -1.40 -15.48 1.49
CA GLN A 58 -1.80 -14.07 1.56
C GLN A 58 -1.53 -13.48 2.95
N GLU A 59 -1.69 -14.27 4.01
CA GLU A 59 -1.42 -13.83 5.37
C GLU A 59 0.08 -13.60 5.63
N GLU A 60 0.93 -14.49 5.13
CA GLU A 60 2.38 -14.28 5.16
C GLU A 60 2.77 -12.99 4.42
N LEU A 61 2.12 -12.69 3.30
CA LEU A 61 2.34 -11.46 2.54
C LEU A 61 1.83 -10.23 3.28
N ARG A 62 0.71 -10.30 4.01
CA ARG A 62 0.20 -9.19 4.83
C ARG A 62 1.17 -8.75 5.92
N GLY A 63 1.93 -9.67 6.46
CA GLY A 63 3.04 -9.38 7.38
C GLY A 63 4.24 -8.66 6.73
N ARG A 64 4.29 -8.59 5.39
CA ARG A 64 5.34 -7.91 4.62
C ARG A 64 4.87 -6.56 4.11
N ALA A 65 5.63 -5.52 4.40
CA ALA A 65 5.30 -4.14 4.04
C ALA A 65 6.13 -3.63 2.87
N ALA A 66 5.45 -2.94 1.96
CA ALA A 66 6.07 -2.02 1.02
C ALA A 66 5.85 -0.59 1.50
N ILE A 67 6.92 0.16 1.67
CA ILE A 67 6.88 1.57 2.05
C ILE A 67 6.91 2.41 0.77
N TYR A 68 5.97 3.35 0.65
CA TYR A 68 6.00 4.35 -0.41
C TYR A 68 6.04 5.76 0.18
N ALA A 69 7.10 6.48 -0.16
CA ALA A 69 7.33 7.87 0.23
C ALA A 69 7.45 8.76 -0.99
N ARG A 70 6.90 9.98 -0.93
CA ARG A 70 6.90 10.91 -2.06
C ARG A 70 7.01 12.37 -1.59
N VAL A 71 7.80 13.15 -2.35
CA VAL A 71 7.82 14.61 -2.28
C VAL A 71 7.59 15.19 -3.68
N SER A 72 7.16 16.45 -3.72
CA SER A 72 6.76 17.11 -4.98
C SER A 72 7.94 17.70 -5.75
N SER A 73 9.05 18.03 -5.07
CA SER A 73 10.19 18.70 -5.68
C SER A 73 11.53 18.09 -5.26
N PRO A 74 12.57 18.21 -6.10
CA PRO A 74 13.92 17.75 -5.78
C PRO A 74 14.56 18.44 -4.56
N GLY A 75 14.13 19.66 -4.25
CA GLY A 75 14.62 20.39 -3.06
C GLY A 75 14.17 19.81 -1.72
N GLN A 76 13.22 18.88 -1.73
CA GLN A 76 12.64 18.22 -0.55
C GLN A 76 13.26 16.83 -0.27
N LYS A 77 14.50 16.57 -0.71
CA LYS A 77 15.14 15.24 -0.52
C LYS A 77 15.30 14.89 0.96
N ASP A 78 15.69 15.84 1.79
CA ASP A 78 15.84 15.61 3.23
C ASP A 78 14.50 15.28 3.89
N ASP A 79 13.41 15.88 3.43
CA ASP A 79 12.05 15.55 3.88
C ASP A 79 11.66 14.15 3.45
N LEU A 80 12.04 13.76 2.23
CA LEU A 80 11.79 12.41 1.72
C LEU A 80 12.51 11.34 2.55
N GLU A 81 13.77 11.58 2.91
CA GLU A 81 14.56 10.68 3.76
C GLU A 81 13.92 10.57 5.16
N ARG A 82 13.58 11.70 5.78
CA ARG A 82 12.87 11.72 7.07
C ARG A 82 11.52 11.00 7.01
N GLN A 83 10.79 11.13 5.92
CA GLN A 83 9.53 10.42 5.69
C GLN A 83 9.76 8.90 5.66
N VAL A 84 10.76 8.44 4.94
CA VAL A 84 11.11 7.02 4.85
C VAL A 84 11.44 6.45 6.24
N GLU A 85 12.26 7.15 7.04
CA GLU A 85 12.62 6.67 8.38
C GLU A 85 11.40 6.59 9.31
N ARG A 86 10.54 7.62 9.33
CA ARG A 86 9.28 7.55 10.10
C ARG A 86 8.38 6.38 9.68
N LEU A 87 8.30 6.09 8.39
CA LEU A 87 7.50 4.98 7.88
C LEU A 87 8.10 3.61 8.24
N LYS A 88 9.43 3.49 8.27
CA LYS A 88 10.10 2.28 8.74
C LYS A 88 9.82 2.03 10.23
N GLU A 89 9.96 3.05 11.06
CA GLU A 89 9.63 2.98 12.49
C GLU A 89 8.17 2.58 12.70
N PHE A 90 7.26 3.22 11.97
CA PHE A 90 5.82 2.93 12.02
C PHE A 90 5.49 1.48 11.63
N ALA A 91 6.07 0.97 10.53
CA ALA A 91 5.87 -0.40 10.08
C ALA A 91 6.45 -1.41 11.08
N THR A 92 7.66 -1.17 11.57
CA THR A 92 8.33 -2.03 12.54
C THR A 92 7.57 -2.07 13.87
N ALA A 93 7.06 -0.93 14.35
CA ALA A 93 6.25 -0.86 15.58
C ALA A 93 4.94 -1.66 15.47
N ARG A 94 4.46 -1.96 14.25
CA ARG A 94 3.30 -2.83 13.97
C ARG A 94 3.67 -4.29 13.68
N GLY A 95 4.93 -4.66 13.85
CA GLY A 95 5.41 -6.01 13.60
C GLY A 95 5.52 -6.39 12.12
N LEU A 96 5.46 -5.41 11.21
CA LEU A 96 5.59 -5.67 9.78
C LEU A 96 7.06 -5.82 9.39
N VAL A 97 7.34 -6.80 8.53
CA VAL A 97 8.64 -6.99 7.91
C VAL A 97 8.72 -6.11 6.66
N ILE A 98 9.69 -5.18 6.63
CA ILE A 98 9.87 -4.29 5.49
C ILE A 98 10.52 -5.05 4.35
N ASP A 99 9.78 -5.26 3.28
CA ASP A 99 10.23 -5.95 2.07
C ASP A 99 10.80 -4.95 1.04
N GLN A 100 10.11 -3.83 0.84
CA GLN A 100 10.49 -2.82 -0.14
C GLN A 100 10.35 -1.41 0.40
N VAL A 101 11.27 -0.53 -0.02
CA VAL A 101 11.18 0.92 0.24
C VAL A 101 11.29 1.65 -1.10
N VAL A 102 10.24 2.37 -1.44
CA VAL A 102 10.16 3.17 -2.66
C VAL A 102 10.04 4.64 -2.31
N ALA A 103 11.06 5.41 -2.65
CA ALA A 103 11.11 6.85 -2.48
C ALA A 103 11.12 7.54 -3.86
N GLU A 104 10.21 8.48 -4.08
CA GLU A 104 9.98 9.10 -5.38
C GLU A 104 9.82 10.62 -5.26
N VAL A 105 10.47 11.35 -6.17
CA VAL A 105 10.22 12.79 -6.36
C VAL A 105 9.28 12.92 -7.55
N ALA A 106 8.01 13.15 -7.29
CA ALA A 106 6.97 13.21 -8.33
C ALA A 106 5.77 14.04 -7.86
N SER A 107 5.03 14.62 -8.78
CA SER A 107 3.76 15.28 -8.48
C SER A 107 2.70 14.25 -8.05
N GLY A 108 1.90 14.58 -7.04
CA GLY A 108 0.77 13.74 -6.59
C GLY A 108 -0.41 13.71 -7.57
N VAL A 109 -0.40 14.59 -8.56
CA VAL A 109 -1.45 14.74 -9.58
C VAL A 109 -1.08 14.05 -10.89
N LYS A 110 0.21 13.91 -11.18
CA LYS A 110 0.66 13.23 -12.40
C LYS A 110 0.54 11.72 -12.25
N ASP A 111 0.01 11.08 -13.28
CA ASP A 111 -0.09 9.62 -13.35
C ASP A 111 1.23 8.94 -13.70
N ASP A 112 2.18 9.68 -14.30
CA ASP A 112 3.51 9.18 -14.63
C ASP A 112 4.40 9.10 -13.38
N ARG A 113 4.29 7.97 -12.68
CA ARG A 113 5.07 7.62 -11.49
C ARG A 113 5.64 6.21 -11.63
N PRO A 114 6.76 6.08 -12.36
CA PRO A 114 7.29 4.78 -12.74
C PRO A 114 7.68 3.89 -11.57
N LYS A 115 8.14 4.48 -10.45
CA LYS A 115 8.47 3.70 -9.26
C LYS A 115 7.23 3.17 -8.55
N LEU A 116 6.18 3.99 -8.39
CA LEU A 116 4.91 3.53 -7.86
C LEU A 116 4.27 2.47 -8.77
N THR A 117 4.25 2.72 -10.08
CA THR A 117 3.74 1.75 -11.05
C THR A 117 4.44 0.40 -10.93
N ARG A 118 5.77 0.39 -10.85
CA ARG A 118 6.55 -0.85 -10.67
C ARG A 118 6.22 -1.54 -9.34
N LEU A 119 6.06 -0.78 -8.26
CA LEU A 119 5.69 -1.30 -6.96
C LEU A 119 4.34 -2.03 -7.00
N LEU A 120 3.35 -1.43 -7.67
CA LEU A 120 1.98 -1.94 -7.76
C LEU A 120 1.79 -3.05 -8.82
N THR A 121 2.78 -3.26 -9.70
CA THR A 121 2.71 -4.24 -10.79
C THR A 121 3.80 -5.29 -10.66
N THR A 122 5.00 -5.02 -11.20
CA THR A 122 6.11 -5.98 -11.31
C THR A 122 6.60 -6.50 -9.96
N ASN A 123 6.55 -5.67 -8.93
CA ASN A 123 7.03 -5.98 -7.57
C ASN A 123 5.86 -6.22 -6.60
N ALA A 124 4.66 -6.48 -7.11
CA ALA A 124 3.48 -6.61 -6.27
C ALA A 124 3.47 -7.91 -5.45
N ASP A 125 4.12 -8.97 -5.91
CA ASP A 125 3.99 -10.31 -5.32
C ASP A 125 4.80 -10.54 -4.04
N SER A 126 5.66 -9.60 -3.63
CA SER A 126 6.55 -9.77 -2.49
C SER A 126 6.05 -9.15 -1.19
N TRP A 127 4.97 -8.36 -1.23
CA TRP A 127 4.41 -7.64 -0.08
C TRP A 127 2.87 -7.72 -0.08
N GLY A 128 2.27 -7.58 1.08
CA GLY A 128 0.82 -7.58 1.26
C GLY A 128 0.27 -6.30 1.88
N THR A 129 1.12 -5.47 2.48
CA THR A 129 0.70 -4.20 3.10
C THR A 129 1.46 -3.02 2.51
N LEU A 130 0.76 -2.06 1.92
CA LEU A 130 1.34 -0.79 1.47
C LEU A 130 1.29 0.23 2.60
N VAL A 131 2.43 0.80 2.97
CA VAL A 131 2.53 1.82 4.04
C VAL A 131 2.86 3.17 3.44
N VAL A 132 2.03 4.17 3.73
CA VAL A 132 2.20 5.56 3.28
C VAL A 132 2.03 6.53 4.45
N GLU A 133 2.67 7.70 4.40
CA GLU A 133 2.56 8.68 5.49
C GLU A 133 1.17 9.32 5.53
N HIS A 134 0.70 9.81 4.40
CA HIS A 134 -0.63 10.41 4.21
C HIS A 134 -1.25 9.88 2.91
N LYS A 135 -2.57 9.93 2.84
CA LYS A 135 -3.33 9.54 1.63
C LYS A 135 -2.81 10.26 0.39
N ASP A 136 -2.48 11.55 0.51
CA ASP A 136 -2.00 12.37 -0.61
C ASP A 136 -0.59 12.00 -1.08
N ARG A 137 0.20 11.28 -0.29
CA ARG A 137 1.49 10.75 -0.76
C ARG A 137 1.29 9.69 -1.82
N LEU A 138 0.21 8.93 -1.71
CA LEU A 138 -0.15 7.94 -2.72
C LEU A 138 -0.86 8.60 -3.91
N THR A 139 -1.94 9.35 -3.67
CA THR A 139 -2.65 10.10 -4.70
C THR A 139 -3.43 11.26 -4.10
N ARG A 140 -3.56 12.36 -4.85
CA ARG A 140 -4.36 13.53 -4.47
C ARG A 140 -5.84 13.34 -4.78
N VAL A 141 -6.16 12.58 -5.81
CA VAL A 141 -7.51 12.34 -6.27
C VAL A 141 -7.77 10.84 -6.32
N GLY A 142 -8.92 10.42 -5.84
CA GLY A 142 -9.36 9.04 -5.97
C GLY A 142 -8.68 8.05 -5.02
N PHE A 143 -8.15 8.48 -3.87
CA PHE A 143 -7.53 7.57 -2.89
C PHE A 143 -8.45 6.41 -2.50
N GLN A 144 -9.75 6.64 -2.41
CA GLN A 144 -10.73 5.62 -2.04
C GLN A 144 -10.74 4.38 -2.95
N TRP A 145 -10.22 4.49 -4.18
CA TRP A 145 -10.08 3.35 -5.07
C TRP A 145 -8.94 2.41 -4.70
N PHE A 146 -7.90 2.93 -4.03
CA PHE A 146 -6.72 2.13 -3.69
C PHE A 146 -7.02 0.98 -2.71
N PRO A 147 -7.75 1.19 -1.59
CA PRO A 147 -8.15 0.09 -0.72
C PRO A 147 -8.95 -0.99 -1.46
N THR A 148 -9.86 -0.58 -2.37
CA THR A 148 -10.66 -1.52 -3.16
C THR A 148 -9.77 -2.31 -4.14
N LEU A 149 -8.90 -1.65 -4.90
CA LEU A 149 -8.03 -2.28 -5.89
C LEU A 149 -6.98 -3.20 -5.23
N LEU A 150 -6.41 -2.78 -4.11
CA LEU A 150 -5.47 -3.59 -3.34
C LEU A 150 -6.19 -4.75 -2.66
N GLY A 151 -7.40 -4.53 -2.12
CA GLY A 151 -8.22 -5.57 -1.49
C GLY A 151 -8.58 -6.71 -2.44
N VAL A 152 -8.86 -6.42 -3.73
CA VAL A 152 -9.06 -7.46 -4.76
C VAL A 152 -7.81 -8.34 -4.94
N GLN A 153 -6.62 -7.80 -4.68
CA GLN A 153 -5.36 -8.54 -4.72
C GLN A 153 -4.98 -9.17 -3.36
N GLY A 154 -5.87 -9.11 -2.36
CA GLY A 154 -5.59 -9.58 -1.00
C GLY A 154 -4.58 -8.72 -0.23
N LYS A 155 -4.41 -7.45 -0.61
CA LYS A 155 -3.47 -6.50 -0.02
C LYS A 155 -4.18 -5.42 0.76
N ASP A 156 -3.48 -4.89 1.76
CA ASP A 156 -3.95 -3.81 2.62
C ASP A 156 -3.14 -2.52 2.40
N ILE A 157 -3.71 -1.40 2.86
CA ILE A 157 -3.02 -0.12 2.91
C ILE A 157 -3.09 0.46 4.32
N LEU A 158 -1.94 0.88 4.84
CA LEU A 158 -1.83 1.57 6.12
C LEU A 158 -1.38 3.01 5.89
N VAL A 159 -2.13 3.95 6.43
CA VAL A 159 -1.81 5.37 6.45
C VAL A 159 -1.28 5.70 7.84
N ALA A 160 -0.02 6.15 7.92
CA ALA A 160 0.66 6.38 9.20
C ALA A 160 0.10 7.62 9.93
N ASN A 161 -0.30 8.64 9.18
CA ASN A 161 -0.87 9.86 9.72
C ASN A 161 -2.16 10.21 8.97
N GLU A 162 -3.28 10.20 9.68
CA GLU A 162 -4.59 10.53 9.13
C GLU A 162 -4.89 12.04 9.15
N ALA A 163 -4.05 12.85 9.81
CA ALA A 163 -4.22 14.29 9.83
C ALA A 163 -4.20 14.88 8.41
N ALA A 164 -5.01 15.90 8.20
CA ALA A 164 -5.05 16.60 6.92
C ALA A 164 -3.69 17.26 6.64
N GLU A 165 -3.27 17.25 5.37
CA GLU A 165 -2.07 17.96 4.92
C GLU A 165 -2.21 19.47 5.13
N SER A 166 -1.08 20.17 5.24
CA SER A 166 -1.06 21.64 5.33
C SER A 166 -1.69 22.28 4.11
N ASP A 167 -2.32 23.44 4.28
CA ASP A 167 -2.97 24.20 3.20
C ASP A 167 -1.99 24.57 2.08
N GLU A 168 -0.71 24.80 2.40
CA GLU A 168 0.34 25.07 1.41
C GLU A 168 0.56 23.90 0.43
N GLY A 169 0.55 22.65 0.91
CA GLY A 169 0.69 21.48 0.04
C GLY A 169 -0.49 21.34 -0.91
N ARG A 170 -1.72 21.58 -0.42
CA ARG A 170 -2.94 21.55 -1.24
C ARG A 170 -2.93 22.62 -2.32
N MET A 171 -2.51 23.84 -2.00
CA MET A 171 -2.43 24.96 -2.95
C MET A 171 -1.46 24.69 -4.09
N GLN A 172 -0.30 24.09 -3.78
CA GLN A 172 0.70 23.74 -4.79
C GLN A 172 0.18 22.70 -5.78
N ASP A 173 -0.69 21.82 -5.35
CA ASP A 173 -1.30 20.82 -6.23
C ASP A 173 -2.44 21.36 -7.07
N ILE A 174 -3.30 22.21 -6.52
CA ILE A 174 -4.30 22.95 -7.29
C ILE A 174 -3.59 23.72 -8.41
N PHE A 175 -2.49 24.40 -8.09
CA PHE A 175 -1.67 25.07 -9.10
C PHE A 175 -1.15 24.10 -10.17
N SER A 176 -0.67 22.91 -9.79
CA SER A 176 -0.16 21.90 -10.72
C SER A 176 -1.26 21.35 -11.64
N ILE A 177 -2.47 21.15 -11.12
CA ILE A 177 -3.64 20.73 -11.92
C ILE A 177 -4.02 21.82 -12.92
N LEU A 178 -4.17 23.05 -12.45
CA LEU A 178 -4.52 24.19 -13.29
C LEU A 178 -3.46 24.45 -14.37
N TYR A 179 -2.18 24.31 -14.00
CA TYR A 179 -1.08 24.45 -14.96
C TYR A 179 -1.12 23.34 -16.02
N SER A 180 -1.34 22.08 -15.62
CA SER A 180 -1.43 20.96 -16.57
C SER A 180 -2.60 21.11 -17.52
N TYR A 181 -3.76 21.50 -17.01
CA TYR A 181 -4.93 21.78 -17.83
C TYR A 181 -4.69 22.95 -18.80
N ALA A 182 -4.19 24.08 -18.29
CA ALA A 182 -3.88 25.22 -19.11
C ALA A 182 -2.79 24.94 -20.16
N ALA A 183 -1.83 24.07 -19.86
CA ALA A 183 -0.78 23.67 -20.80
C ALA A 183 -1.32 22.80 -21.94
N SER A 184 -2.32 21.95 -21.65
CA SER A 184 -2.98 21.12 -22.68
C SER A 184 -3.82 21.94 -23.64
N GLU A 185 -4.56 22.94 -23.13
CA GLU A 185 -5.50 23.74 -23.94
C GLU A 185 -4.84 24.89 -24.69
N TYR A 186 -3.84 25.55 -24.09
CA TYR A 186 -3.32 26.83 -24.59
C TYR A 186 -1.81 26.81 -24.93
N GLY A 187 -1.16 25.67 -24.79
CA GLY A 187 0.29 25.55 -24.95
C GLY A 187 1.11 26.12 -23.78
N ARG A 188 2.34 25.63 -23.64
CA ARG A 188 3.19 25.88 -22.45
C ARG A 188 3.48 27.37 -22.14
N ARG A 189 3.52 28.24 -23.16
CA ARG A 189 3.87 29.67 -22.96
C ARG A 189 2.77 30.48 -22.25
N GLY A 190 1.51 30.16 -22.45
CA GLY A 190 0.39 30.84 -21.79
C GLY A 190 -0.10 30.20 -20.51
N ALA A 191 0.23 28.93 -20.28
CA ALA A 191 -0.28 28.13 -19.19
C ALA A 191 0.12 28.62 -17.81
N LYS A 192 1.38 29.00 -17.63
CA LYS A 192 1.91 29.47 -16.34
C LYS A 192 1.17 30.70 -15.82
N ASN A 193 1.03 31.72 -16.64
CA ASN A 193 0.37 32.99 -16.25
C ASN A 193 -1.11 32.80 -15.92
N ARG A 194 -1.81 31.90 -16.63
CA ARG A 194 -3.22 31.58 -16.36
C ARG A 194 -3.42 30.74 -15.11
N ALA A 195 -2.57 29.75 -14.89
CA ALA A 195 -2.61 28.96 -13.68
C ALA A 195 -2.31 29.79 -12.43
N GLU A 196 -1.33 30.69 -12.50
CA GLU A 196 -1.02 31.64 -11.40
C GLU A 196 -2.19 32.59 -11.13
N ARG A 197 -2.85 33.07 -12.16
CA ARG A 197 -4.02 33.95 -12.01
C ARG A 197 -5.19 33.20 -11.38
N ALA A 198 -5.54 32.03 -11.85
CA ALA A 198 -6.61 31.22 -11.30
C ALA A 198 -6.35 30.80 -9.84
N ALA A 199 -5.09 30.46 -9.51
CA ALA A 199 -4.72 30.14 -8.13
C ALA A 199 -4.85 31.33 -7.20
N ARG A 200 -4.52 32.55 -7.65
CA ARG A 200 -4.71 33.79 -6.85
C ARG A 200 -6.18 34.12 -6.62
N GLU A 201 -7.02 33.95 -7.65
CA GLU A 201 -8.47 34.15 -7.55
C GLU A 201 -9.08 33.19 -6.52
N LEU A 202 -8.71 31.90 -6.54
CA LEU A 202 -9.16 30.92 -5.57
C LEU A 202 -8.67 31.18 -4.11
N SER A 203 -7.50 31.80 -3.95
CA SER A 203 -6.97 32.15 -2.63
C SER A 203 -7.59 33.43 -2.04
N ALA A 204 -8.20 34.27 -2.85
CA ALA A 204 -8.78 35.55 -2.42
C ALA A 204 -10.24 35.42 -1.94
N ASP A 205 -10.91 34.33 -2.31
CA ASP A 205 -12.32 34.06 -1.98
C ASP A 205 -12.51 33.16 -0.74
N GLY A 206 -11.42 32.80 -0.04
CA GLY A 206 -11.42 31.98 1.19
C GLY A 206 -10.90 32.75 2.38
#